data_2a20fbd05752db7b18c8ddbb4a0e9986
#
_entry.id   2a20fbd05752db7b18c8ddbb4a0e9986
#
_cell.length_a   1.000
_cell.length_b   1.000
_cell.length_c   1.000
_cell.angle_alpha   90.00
_cell.angle_beta   90.00
_cell.angle_gamma   90.00
#
_symmetry.space_group_name_H-M   'P 1'
#
loop_
_entity.id
_entity.type
_entity.pdbx_description
1 polymer ?
#
loop_
_entity_poly.entity_id
_entity_poly.type
_entity_poly.pdbx_seq_one_letter_code
_entity_poly.pdbx_strand_id
1 'polypeptide(L)'
;MGSIEVRNPLLSKKLKRTETRLLIIDDNQIRFNQIRDLLTANEYQVDAVLLDDLQNFEKQLNFNWDLIIFGRAYDLKYEQALSLVRLSKQPNLPILLLKPDDYQANQYTGYIQKGVYDILNLEYPERFYLGLVRALSFSRLTQSQQHLIEELETAQTQAQLLVEDSNKAVATIQEGIHLSLIHI
;
A
#
# COMPACT_ATOMS: atom_id res chain seq x y z
N MET A 1 19.62 22.15 -4.63
CA MET A 1 18.37 21.82 -5.34
C MET A 1 17.20 22.40 -4.58
N GLY A 2 16.34 23.14 -5.25
CA GLY A 2 15.08 23.59 -4.66
C GLY A 2 14.19 22.40 -4.30
N SER A 3 13.45 22.50 -3.22
CA SER A 3 12.45 21.48 -2.86
C SER A 3 11.35 21.45 -3.93
N ILE A 4 11.04 20.26 -4.43
CA ILE A 4 9.94 20.07 -5.36
C ILE A 4 8.63 20.17 -4.57
N GLU A 5 7.81 21.18 -4.85
CA GLU A 5 6.51 21.35 -4.19
C GLU A 5 5.50 20.31 -4.69
N VAL A 6 4.89 19.60 -3.75
CA VAL A 6 3.79 18.69 -3.99
C VAL A 6 2.48 19.46 -3.81
N ARG A 7 1.46 19.18 -4.63
CA ARG A 7 0.15 19.87 -4.61
C ARG A 7 -0.53 19.90 -3.24
N ASN A 8 -0.22 18.96 -2.36
CA ASN A 8 -0.75 18.95 -1.00
C ASN A 8 0.39 18.99 0.03
N PRO A 9 0.77 20.18 0.52
CA PRO A 9 1.88 20.33 1.46
C PRO A 9 1.63 19.65 2.81
N LEU A 10 0.39 19.50 3.26
CA LEU A 10 0.06 18.80 4.50
C LEU A 10 0.31 17.29 4.37
N LEU A 11 -0.08 16.71 3.26
CA LEU A 11 0.17 15.31 2.96
C LEU A 11 1.67 15.04 2.82
N SER A 12 2.39 15.92 2.14
CA SER A 12 3.84 15.84 2.01
C SER A 12 4.54 15.86 3.37
N LYS A 13 4.15 16.75 4.28
CA LYS A 13 4.69 16.80 5.64
C LYS A 13 4.41 15.51 6.41
N LYS A 14 3.21 14.95 6.28
CA LYS A 14 2.83 13.68 6.93
C LYS A 14 3.64 12.52 6.39
N LEU A 15 3.85 12.44 5.08
CA LEU A 15 4.67 11.41 4.44
C LEU A 15 6.12 11.45 4.94
N LYS A 16 6.70 12.64 5.05
CA LYS A 16 8.09 12.83 5.49
C LYS A 16 8.32 12.45 6.97
N ARG A 17 7.30 12.57 7.82
CA ARG A 17 7.39 12.23 9.25
C ARG A 17 7.27 10.75 9.53
N THR A 18 6.72 9.97 8.61
CA THR A 18 6.53 8.53 8.76
C THR A 18 7.60 7.81 7.97
N GLU A 19 8.14 6.75 8.54
CA GLU A 19 9.09 5.90 7.82
C GLU A 19 8.44 5.34 6.56
N THR A 20 9.13 5.52 5.44
CA THR A 20 8.70 5.05 4.12
C THR A 20 9.41 3.74 3.81
N ARG A 21 8.64 2.68 3.62
CA ARG A 21 9.16 1.34 3.34
C ARG A 21 9.04 1.03 1.86
N LEU A 22 10.19 0.90 1.21
CA LEU A 22 10.31 0.61 -0.22
C LEU A 22 10.85 -0.80 -0.46
N LEU A 23 10.16 -1.55 -1.28
CA LEU A 23 10.66 -2.81 -1.80
C LEU A 23 11.13 -2.58 -3.24
N ILE A 24 12.43 -2.68 -3.47
CA ILE A 24 13.04 -2.44 -4.78
C ILE A 24 13.50 -3.77 -5.37
N ILE A 25 12.92 -4.12 -6.51
CA ILE A 25 13.24 -5.32 -7.24
C ILE A 25 14.20 -4.93 -8.37
N ASP A 26 15.47 -5.19 -8.18
CA ASP A 26 16.51 -4.84 -9.14
C ASP A 26 17.78 -5.67 -8.89
N ASP A 27 18.57 -5.86 -9.93
CA ASP A 27 19.89 -6.47 -9.88
C ASP A 27 21.03 -5.44 -9.75
N ASN A 28 20.70 -4.15 -9.62
CA ASN A 28 21.65 -3.05 -9.67
C ASN A 28 21.64 -2.21 -8.39
N GLN A 29 22.71 -2.34 -7.61
CA GLN A 29 22.91 -1.59 -6.37
C GLN A 29 22.99 -0.08 -6.59
N ILE A 30 23.50 0.38 -7.75
CA ILE A 30 23.62 1.81 -8.07
C ILE A 30 22.23 2.42 -8.24
N ARG A 31 21.33 1.78 -8.97
CA ARG A 31 19.94 2.25 -9.10
C ARG A 31 19.22 2.26 -7.76
N PHE A 32 19.40 1.23 -6.96
CA PHE A 32 18.87 1.19 -5.59
C PHE A 32 19.33 2.40 -4.76
N ASN A 33 20.61 2.68 -4.77
CA ASN A 33 21.16 3.83 -4.04
C ASN A 33 20.62 5.16 -4.57
N GLN A 34 20.50 5.31 -5.89
CA GLN A 34 19.95 6.52 -6.51
C GLN A 34 18.51 6.79 -6.04
N ILE A 35 17.68 5.76 -6.01
CA ILE A 35 16.27 5.88 -5.58
C ILE A 35 16.19 6.25 -4.10
N ARG A 36 16.91 5.53 -3.27
CA ARG A 36 16.97 5.80 -1.82
C ARG A 36 17.47 7.21 -1.53
N ASP A 37 18.57 7.61 -2.16
CA ASP A 37 19.20 8.90 -1.91
C ASP A 37 18.33 10.07 -2.40
N LEU A 38 17.57 9.87 -3.46
CA LEU A 38 16.63 10.86 -3.97
C LEU A 38 15.54 11.20 -2.94
N LEU A 39 15.00 10.21 -2.26
CA LEU A 39 14.03 10.41 -1.19
C LEU A 39 14.69 10.96 0.08
N THR A 40 15.83 10.44 0.46
CA THR A 40 16.57 10.90 1.64
C THR A 40 16.99 12.36 1.50
N ALA A 41 17.45 12.79 0.31
CA ALA A 41 17.78 14.17 0.02
C ALA A 41 16.57 15.13 0.14
N ASN A 42 15.37 14.60 0.02
CA ASN A 42 14.11 15.33 0.21
C ASN A 42 13.48 15.09 1.58
N GLU A 43 14.29 14.74 2.58
CA GLU A 43 13.91 14.60 3.99
C GLU A 43 12.98 13.42 4.31
N TYR A 44 12.84 12.43 3.42
CA TYR A 44 12.12 11.20 3.72
C TYR A 44 12.98 10.28 4.59
N GLN A 45 12.36 9.65 5.57
CA GLN A 45 12.95 8.53 6.30
C GLN A 45 12.64 7.27 5.50
N VAL A 46 13.66 6.58 4.99
CA VAL A 46 13.50 5.46 4.07
C VAL A 46 14.09 4.19 4.64
N ASP A 47 13.25 3.17 4.71
CA ASP A 47 13.64 1.78 4.88
C ASP A 47 13.46 1.07 3.54
N ALA A 48 14.53 0.80 2.85
CA ALA A 48 14.51 0.20 1.52
C ALA A 48 15.21 -1.16 1.51
N VAL A 49 14.57 -2.13 0.87
CA VAL A 49 15.10 -3.48 0.68
C VAL A 49 15.27 -3.75 -0.81
N LEU A 50 16.43 -4.27 -1.19
CA LEU A 50 16.76 -4.67 -2.55
C LEU A 50 16.72 -6.20 -2.67
N LEU A 51 16.03 -6.69 -3.69
CA LEU A 51 16.02 -8.11 -4.05
C LEU A 51 15.82 -8.29 -5.56
N ASP A 52 16.14 -9.47 -6.07
CA ASP A 52 16.07 -9.76 -7.52
C ASP A 52 15.51 -11.17 -7.83
N ASP A 53 14.94 -11.84 -6.85
CA ASP A 53 14.45 -13.20 -6.99
C ASP A 53 13.03 -13.40 -6.44
N LEU A 54 12.34 -14.41 -6.99
CA LEU A 54 10.96 -14.74 -6.62
C LEU A 54 10.82 -15.17 -5.16
N GLN A 55 11.73 -15.99 -4.66
CA GLN A 55 11.63 -16.56 -3.32
C GLN A 55 11.73 -15.50 -2.24
N ASN A 56 12.68 -14.57 -2.37
CA ASN A 56 12.80 -13.43 -1.45
C ASN A 56 11.63 -12.46 -1.58
N PHE A 57 11.12 -12.25 -2.80
CA PHE A 57 9.93 -11.43 -3.02
C PHE A 57 8.71 -11.98 -2.28
N GLU A 58 8.43 -13.26 -2.41
CA GLU A 58 7.32 -13.92 -1.69
C GLU A 58 7.45 -13.78 -0.17
N LYS A 59 8.67 -13.92 0.37
CA LYS A 59 8.92 -13.71 1.81
C LYS A 59 8.64 -12.26 2.22
N GLN A 60 9.07 -11.30 1.42
CA GLN A 60 8.89 -9.87 1.73
C GLN A 60 7.42 -9.43 1.67
N LEU A 61 6.57 -10.09 0.90
CA LEU A 61 5.14 -9.81 0.87
C LEU A 61 4.39 -10.12 2.18
N ASN A 62 5.01 -10.81 3.12
CA ASN A 62 4.47 -10.99 4.48
C ASN A 62 4.63 -9.76 5.36
N PHE A 63 5.41 -8.77 4.95
CA PHE A 63 5.64 -7.51 5.66
C PHE A 63 4.87 -6.37 4.99
N ASN A 64 4.72 -5.28 5.72
CA ASN A 64 4.04 -4.09 5.20
C ASN A 64 5.01 -3.22 4.40
N TRP A 65 4.58 -2.81 3.22
CA TRP A 65 5.32 -1.94 2.31
C TRP A 65 4.47 -0.74 1.91
N ASP A 66 5.12 0.35 1.53
CA ASP A 66 4.45 1.54 1.00
C ASP A 66 4.46 1.57 -0.53
N LEU A 67 5.49 1.00 -1.12
CA LEU A 67 5.69 1.03 -2.56
C LEU A 67 6.63 -0.09 -3.00
N ILE A 68 6.33 -0.68 -4.15
CA ILE A 68 7.24 -1.55 -4.88
C ILE A 68 7.75 -0.82 -6.11
N ILE A 69 9.06 -0.84 -6.32
CA ILE A 69 9.70 -0.36 -7.54
C ILE A 69 10.33 -1.56 -8.24
N PHE A 70 9.86 -1.85 -9.44
CA PHE A 70 10.32 -2.98 -10.23
C PHE A 70 11.25 -2.51 -11.34
N GLY A 71 12.51 -2.92 -11.27
CA GLY A 71 13.50 -2.69 -12.31
C GLY A 71 13.78 -3.96 -13.11
N ARG A 72 14.89 -4.61 -12.82
CA ARG A 72 15.32 -5.83 -13.48
C ARG A 72 15.54 -6.93 -12.45
N ALA A 73 14.93 -8.10 -12.67
CA ALA A 73 15.09 -9.25 -11.80
C ALA A 73 15.52 -10.48 -12.59
N TYR A 74 16.25 -11.37 -11.94
CA TYR A 74 16.77 -12.59 -12.55
C TYR A 74 15.68 -13.61 -12.87
N ASP A 75 14.84 -13.93 -11.90
CA ASP A 75 13.81 -14.98 -12.03
C ASP A 75 12.40 -14.47 -11.68
N LEU A 76 12.20 -13.18 -11.66
CA LEU A 76 10.92 -12.55 -11.35
C LEU A 76 10.51 -11.58 -12.45
N LYS A 77 9.35 -11.82 -13.05
CA LYS A 77 8.74 -10.91 -14.01
C LYS A 77 7.76 -9.97 -13.31
N TYR A 78 7.59 -8.76 -13.85
CA TYR A 78 6.68 -7.77 -13.25
C TYR A 78 5.22 -8.27 -13.21
N GLU A 79 4.78 -9.07 -14.21
CA GLU A 79 3.45 -9.67 -14.21
C GLU A 79 3.26 -10.65 -13.03
N GLN A 80 4.29 -11.43 -12.70
CA GLN A 80 4.28 -12.31 -11.53
C GLN A 80 4.20 -11.49 -10.24
N ALA A 81 4.97 -10.41 -10.16
CA ALA A 81 4.94 -9.49 -9.01
C ALA A 81 3.55 -8.88 -8.81
N LEU A 82 2.91 -8.43 -9.88
CA LEU A 82 1.54 -7.91 -9.86
C LEU A 82 0.55 -8.95 -9.34
N SER A 83 0.64 -10.18 -9.83
CA SER A 83 -0.26 -11.28 -9.41
C SER A 83 -0.08 -11.63 -7.94
N LEU A 84 1.16 -11.71 -7.46
CA LEU A 84 1.47 -12.02 -6.07
C LEU A 84 1.02 -10.92 -5.11
N VAL A 85 1.15 -9.66 -5.50
CA VAL A 85 0.66 -8.53 -4.70
C VAL A 85 -0.87 -8.58 -4.56
N ARG A 86 -1.60 -8.87 -5.63
CA ARG A 86 -3.06 -9.01 -5.59
C ARG A 86 -3.54 -10.10 -4.63
N LEU A 87 -2.76 -11.16 -4.46
CA LEU A 87 -3.06 -12.27 -3.56
C LEU A 87 -2.50 -12.06 -2.14
N SER A 88 -1.75 -11.00 -1.92
CA SER A 88 -1.12 -10.69 -0.65
C SER A 88 -2.06 -9.98 0.33
N LYS A 89 -1.55 -9.69 1.52
CA LYS A 89 -2.24 -8.88 2.53
C LYS A 89 -2.44 -7.42 2.12
N GLN A 90 -1.70 -6.95 1.12
CA GLN A 90 -1.75 -5.58 0.60
C GLN A 90 -2.06 -5.58 -0.91
N PRO A 91 -3.28 -5.98 -1.34
CA PRO A 91 -3.61 -6.13 -2.75
C PRO A 91 -3.58 -4.81 -3.54
N ASN A 92 -3.65 -3.69 -2.85
CA ASN A 92 -3.62 -2.34 -3.44
C ASN A 92 -2.25 -1.68 -3.40
N LEU A 93 -1.21 -2.40 -3.00
CA LEU A 93 0.16 -1.88 -2.97
C LEU A 93 0.60 -1.49 -4.39
N PRO A 94 0.95 -0.21 -4.63
CA PRO A 94 1.33 0.22 -5.97
C PRO A 94 2.69 -0.34 -6.38
N ILE A 95 2.77 -0.72 -7.65
CA ILE A 95 4.02 -1.16 -8.29
C ILE A 95 4.38 -0.13 -9.37
N LEU A 96 5.50 0.55 -9.18
CA LEU A 96 6.14 1.38 -10.18
C LEU A 96 7.11 0.53 -10.99
N LEU A 97 7.09 0.71 -12.29
CA LEU A 97 8.05 0.06 -13.18
C LEU A 97 9.15 1.06 -13.57
N LEU A 98 10.39 0.69 -13.40
CA LEU A 98 11.49 1.44 -14.01
C LEU A 98 11.41 1.25 -15.52
N LYS A 99 11.56 2.34 -16.27
CA LYS A 99 11.47 2.31 -17.72
C LYS A 99 12.34 1.19 -18.31
N PRO A 100 11.76 0.18 -18.98
CA PRO A 100 12.53 -0.84 -19.68
C PRO A 100 13.36 -0.25 -20.84
N ASP A 101 14.49 -0.89 -21.16
CA ASP A 101 15.38 -0.42 -22.22
C ASP A 101 14.70 -0.42 -23.61
N ASP A 102 13.79 -1.38 -23.83
CA ASP A 102 13.02 -1.54 -25.07
C ASP A 102 11.65 -0.85 -25.04
N TYR A 103 11.39 -0.02 -24.01
CA TYR A 103 10.11 0.64 -23.82
C TYR A 103 9.81 1.67 -24.93
N GLN A 104 8.58 1.62 -25.44
CA GLN A 104 8.02 2.59 -26.39
C GLN A 104 6.76 3.23 -25.79
N ALA A 105 6.55 4.51 -26.13
CA ALA A 105 5.44 5.30 -25.56
C ALA A 105 4.05 4.67 -25.80
N ASN A 106 3.86 3.98 -26.92
CA ASN A 106 2.60 3.29 -27.25
C ASN A 106 2.32 2.05 -26.38
N GLN A 107 3.29 1.57 -25.62
CA GLN A 107 3.15 0.46 -24.69
C GLN A 107 2.62 0.87 -23.31
N TYR A 108 2.62 2.16 -23.00
CA TYR A 108 2.25 2.70 -21.69
C TYR A 108 0.87 2.21 -21.21
N THR A 109 -0.14 2.35 -22.05
CA THR A 109 -1.50 1.93 -21.72
C THR A 109 -1.59 0.45 -21.40
N GLY A 110 -0.87 -0.40 -22.10
CA GLY A 110 -0.81 -1.83 -21.85
C GLY A 110 -0.25 -2.17 -20.47
N TYR A 111 0.80 -1.51 -20.03
CA TYR A 111 1.36 -1.68 -18.70
C TYR A 111 0.38 -1.25 -17.61
N ILE A 112 -0.26 -0.09 -17.78
CA ILE A 112 -1.24 0.41 -16.82
C ILE A 112 -2.47 -0.51 -16.73
N GLN A 113 -2.95 -1.03 -17.84
CA GLN A 113 -4.06 -1.98 -17.87
C GLN A 113 -3.74 -3.30 -17.15
N LYS A 114 -2.49 -3.73 -17.16
CA LYS A 114 -2.04 -4.91 -16.40
C LYS A 114 -1.97 -4.67 -14.89
N GLY A 115 -1.97 -3.41 -14.44
CA GLY A 115 -1.96 -3.03 -13.04
C GLY A 115 -0.69 -2.32 -12.56
N VAL A 116 0.24 -2.01 -13.45
CA VAL A 116 1.38 -1.13 -13.14
C VAL A 116 0.85 0.26 -12.80
N TYR A 117 1.29 0.84 -11.70
CA TYR A 117 0.83 2.16 -11.28
C TYR A 117 1.35 3.26 -12.21
N ASP A 118 2.63 3.22 -12.53
CA ASP A 118 3.27 4.14 -13.47
C ASP A 118 4.61 3.58 -13.94
N ILE A 119 5.16 4.17 -15.02
CA ILE A 119 6.49 3.87 -15.53
C ILE A 119 7.36 5.11 -15.36
N LEU A 120 8.46 4.97 -14.63
CA LEU A 120 9.34 6.08 -14.29
C LEU A 120 10.74 5.88 -14.86
N ASN A 121 11.34 7.00 -15.29
CA ASN A 121 12.68 7.03 -15.85
C ASN A 121 13.66 7.76 -14.93
N LEU A 122 14.69 7.04 -14.44
CA LEU A 122 15.73 7.60 -13.57
C LEU A 122 16.61 8.65 -14.24
N GLU A 123 16.63 8.70 -15.56
CA GLU A 123 17.37 9.75 -16.30
C GLU A 123 16.81 11.15 -16.04
N TYR A 124 15.57 11.25 -15.59
CA TYR A 124 14.90 12.51 -15.25
C TYR A 124 14.54 12.54 -13.76
N PRO A 125 15.51 12.89 -12.87
CA PRO A 125 15.34 12.74 -11.43
C PRO A 125 14.15 13.50 -10.85
N GLU A 126 13.84 14.69 -11.37
CA GLU A 126 12.70 15.50 -10.89
C GLU A 126 11.36 14.84 -11.19
N ARG A 127 11.20 14.36 -12.42
CA ARG A 127 9.98 13.61 -12.81
C ARG A 127 9.87 12.30 -12.06
N PHE A 128 10.99 11.63 -11.89
CA PHE A 128 11.06 10.39 -11.12
C PHE A 128 10.61 10.63 -9.67
N TYR A 129 11.14 11.65 -9.04
CA TYR A 129 10.77 12.04 -7.68
C TYR A 129 9.26 12.35 -7.56
N LEU A 130 8.69 13.13 -8.47
CA LEU A 130 7.27 13.43 -8.48
C LEU A 130 6.42 12.16 -8.63
N GLY A 131 6.83 11.25 -9.50
CA GLY A 131 6.18 9.96 -9.67
C GLY A 131 6.21 9.11 -8.39
N LEU A 132 7.34 9.08 -7.70
CA LEU A 132 7.48 8.41 -6.41
C LEU A 132 6.53 9.01 -5.36
N VAL A 133 6.50 10.32 -5.23
CA VAL A 133 5.67 11.01 -4.24
C VAL A 133 4.18 10.81 -4.53
N ARG A 134 3.77 10.82 -5.79
CA ARG A 134 2.38 10.50 -6.18
C ARG A 134 1.99 9.08 -5.80
N ALA A 135 2.87 8.12 -6.07
CA ALA A 135 2.63 6.72 -5.72
C ALA A 135 2.57 6.52 -4.21
N LEU A 136 3.48 7.15 -3.46
CA LEU A 136 3.46 7.13 -1.99
C LEU A 136 2.20 7.76 -1.42
N SER A 137 1.75 8.88 -1.98
CA SER A 137 0.50 9.54 -1.58
C SER A 137 -0.70 8.63 -1.82
N PHE A 138 -0.77 7.99 -2.98
CA PHE A 138 -1.81 7.00 -3.29
C PHE A 138 -1.79 5.84 -2.30
N SER A 139 -0.62 5.28 -2.04
CA SER A 139 -0.45 4.17 -1.10
C SER A 139 -0.94 4.53 0.31
N ARG A 140 -0.55 5.69 0.80
CA ARG A 140 -0.96 6.18 2.13
C ARG A 140 -2.46 6.44 2.22
N LEU A 141 -3.05 7.03 1.20
CA LEU A 141 -4.50 7.23 1.14
C LEU A 141 -5.26 5.90 1.11
N THR A 142 -4.80 4.95 0.32
CA THR A 142 -5.40 3.61 0.24
C THR A 142 -5.30 2.87 1.57
N GLN A 143 -4.17 2.93 2.25
CA GLN A 143 -3.99 2.35 3.59
C GLN A 143 -4.90 3.00 4.62
N SER A 144 -5.04 4.34 4.58
CA SER A 144 -5.93 5.07 5.48
C SER A 144 -7.39 4.73 5.25
N GLN A 145 -7.83 4.61 4.00
CA GLN A 145 -9.19 4.19 3.65
C GLN A 145 -9.48 2.76 4.12
N GLN A 146 -8.55 1.84 3.91
CA GLN A 146 -8.69 0.46 4.36
C GLN A 146 -8.80 0.38 5.88
N HIS A 147 -7.98 1.13 6.61
CA HIS A 147 -8.03 1.20 8.06
C HIS A 147 -9.37 1.75 8.58
N LEU A 148 -9.91 2.80 7.94
CA LEU A 148 -11.22 3.35 8.27
C LEU A 148 -12.35 2.34 8.00
N ILE A 149 -12.30 1.59 6.90
CA ILE A 149 -13.26 0.55 6.58
C ILE A 149 -13.24 -0.54 7.65
N GLU A 150 -12.06 -1.01 8.04
CA GLU A 150 -11.89 -2.01 9.09
C GLU A 150 -12.41 -1.52 10.45
N GLU A 151 -12.14 -0.27 10.83
CA GLU A 151 -12.67 0.34 12.04
C GLU A 151 -14.19 0.44 12.02
N LEU A 152 -14.79 0.86 10.90
CA LEU A 152 -16.24 0.93 10.73
C LEU A 152 -16.90 -0.45 10.80
N GLU A 153 -16.35 -1.45 10.15
CA GLU A 153 -16.82 -2.83 10.21
C GLU A 153 -16.77 -3.39 11.64
N THR A 154 -15.67 -3.14 12.34
CA THR A 154 -15.52 -3.52 13.76
C THR A 154 -16.56 -2.83 14.63
N ALA A 155 -16.77 -1.53 14.47
CA ALA A 155 -17.76 -0.77 15.20
C ALA A 155 -19.18 -1.25 14.93
N GLN A 156 -19.53 -1.56 13.67
CA GLN A 156 -20.83 -2.13 13.29
C GLN A 156 -21.03 -3.50 13.91
N THR A 157 -20.04 -4.37 13.90
CA THR A 157 -20.10 -5.69 14.53
C THR A 157 -20.31 -5.59 16.04
N GLN A 158 -19.61 -4.70 16.72
CA GLN A 158 -19.77 -4.43 18.14
C GLN A 158 -21.17 -3.89 18.46
N ALA A 159 -21.69 -2.96 17.65
CA ALA A 159 -23.03 -2.42 17.80
C ALA A 159 -24.11 -3.51 17.62
N GLN A 160 -23.96 -4.40 16.64
CA GLN A 160 -24.86 -5.53 16.42
C GLN A 160 -24.84 -6.50 17.61
N LEU A 161 -23.69 -6.85 18.14
CA LEU A 161 -23.56 -7.70 19.32
C LEU A 161 -24.24 -7.09 20.55
N LEU A 162 -24.07 -5.78 20.78
CA LEU A 162 -24.74 -5.07 21.86
C LEU A 162 -26.28 -5.08 21.72
N VAL A 163 -26.80 -4.92 20.49
CA VAL A 163 -28.24 -5.01 20.22
C VAL A 163 -28.75 -6.43 20.46
N GLU A 164 -28.07 -7.46 20.01
CA GLU A 164 -28.43 -8.86 20.25
C GLU A 164 -28.45 -9.19 21.76
N ASP A 165 -27.45 -8.79 22.52
CA ASP A 165 -27.39 -8.98 23.94
C ASP A 165 -28.52 -8.23 24.68
N SER A 166 -28.83 -7.01 24.27
CA SER A 166 -29.97 -6.24 24.78
C SER A 166 -31.30 -6.93 24.49
N ASN A 167 -31.49 -7.44 23.26
CA ASN A 167 -32.70 -8.17 22.89
C ASN A 167 -32.84 -9.48 23.67
N LYS A 168 -31.78 -10.22 23.89
CA LYS A 168 -31.77 -11.42 24.74
C LYS A 168 -32.15 -11.10 26.20
N ALA A 169 -31.60 -10.04 26.75
CA ALA A 169 -31.92 -9.58 28.10
C ALA A 169 -33.39 -9.21 28.24
N VAL A 170 -33.96 -8.49 27.30
CA VAL A 170 -35.40 -8.13 27.27
C VAL A 170 -36.26 -9.38 27.14
N ALA A 171 -35.93 -10.32 26.28
CA ALA A 171 -36.68 -11.59 26.15
C ALA A 171 -36.69 -12.40 27.45
N THR A 172 -35.55 -12.49 28.16
CA THR A 172 -35.42 -13.15 29.44
C THR A 172 -36.29 -12.49 30.52
N ILE A 173 -36.33 -11.17 30.59
CA ILE A 173 -37.18 -10.41 31.49
C ILE A 173 -38.65 -10.66 31.20
N GLN A 174 -39.08 -10.67 29.94
CA GLN A 174 -40.47 -10.93 29.52
C GLN A 174 -40.90 -12.35 29.87
N GLU A 175 -40.07 -13.35 29.70
CA GLU A 175 -40.32 -14.74 30.13
C GLU A 175 -40.46 -14.84 31.63
N GLY A 176 -39.59 -14.18 32.38
CA GLY A 176 -39.65 -14.11 33.85
C GLY A 176 -40.92 -13.47 34.35
N ILE A 177 -41.40 -12.40 33.76
CA ILE A 177 -42.68 -11.75 34.10
C ILE A 177 -43.85 -12.66 33.76
N HIS A 178 -43.83 -13.32 32.60
CA HIS A 178 -44.90 -14.26 32.19
C HIS A 178 -45.02 -15.45 33.15
N LEU A 179 -43.91 -16.07 33.52
CA LEU A 179 -43.91 -17.16 34.53
C LEU A 179 -44.41 -16.69 35.87
N SER A 180 -44.07 -15.51 36.32
CA SER A 180 -44.53 -14.92 37.56
C SER A 180 -46.04 -14.71 37.60
N LEU A 181 -46.64 -14.29 36.46
CA LEU A 181 -48.08 -14.14 36.32
C LEU A 181 -48.84 -15.47 36.28
N ILE A 182 -48.25 -16.54 35.76
CA ILE A 182 -48.86 -17.89 35.70
C ILE A 182 -48.96 -18.52 37.10
N HIS A 183 -48.06 -18.21 38.02
CA HIS A 183 -47.99 -18.74 39.41
C HIS A 183 -48.82 -17.97 40.43
N ILE A 184 -49.47 -16.89 40.01
CA ILE A 184 -50.44 -16.17 40.81
C ILE A 184 -51.85 -16.72 40.55
#